data_b449e326c263571be23ba28a950a75af
#
_entry.id   b449e326c263571be23ba28a950a75af
#
_cell.length_a   1.000
_cell.length_b   1.000
_cell.length_c   1.000
_cell.angle_alpha   90.00
_cell.angle_beta   90.00
_cell.angle_gamma   90.00
#
_symmetry.space_group_name_H-M   'P 1'
#
loop_
_entity.id
_entity.type
_entity.pdbx_description
1 polymer ?
#
loop_
_entity_poly.entity_id
_entity_poly.type
_entity_poly.pdbx_seq_one_letter_code
_entity_poly.pdbx_strand_id
1 'polypeptide(L)'
;MLNLKSKPFYLSDSDIKWVQDTLNGMTKEEKISQLFCLITYTDDENYLAYLAGGLKVGGVMLRTMHLDECCNTVERLQKHAKIPLLISANLEAGLNQTCIEGTRVGCELGIAATGDKKYAKALGEIVGKEASAIGVNWAFAPIIDIDYNFHNPITNTRTFGSDPQTVAEFGCEYVKAVQSYGIAASIKHFPGDGVDERDQHLLASVNSLTCEEWENTYGKAYKTSIDAGALTVMTGHIMQPAWSKKLDPSLKDGDIKPGLIAKELLNGLLRERLGFNGLIVTDSTTMAGMGTVLPREKAVPLTIAAGCDMFLFTKNLEEDVRFMTAGVDDGTITAERLDEAVTRILALKAALKLPQKQKQGKLIPDREAAAKIMGCVENKKIASEVADKSITLVKEQKGVLPLTPQRYKRVLIYKKEGAASATSNGISVGAADKLIEKFKAQGFEVTIFAPSGGWEGMATPVSDIYNNYDLIVYIANLATKSNQTVVRLEWAEPMG
;
A
#
# COMPACT_ATOMS: atom_id res chain seq x y z
N MET A 1 26.41 -0.25 11.05
CA MET A 1 26.10 0.00 12.48
C MET A 1 24.92 0.98 12.57
N LEU A 2 23.89 0.69 13.35
CA LEU A 2 22.72 1.55 13.52
C LEU A 2 23.11 2.91 14.09
N ASN A 3 22.75 3.99 13.40
CA ASN A 3 23.03 5.35 13.83
C ASN A 3 21.74 6.16 14.01
N LEU A 4 21.33 6.35 15.24
CA LEU A 4 20.07 7.03 15.59
C LEU A 4 20.12 8.55 15.38
N LYS A 5 21.31 9.17 15.31
CA LYS A 5 21.47 10.61 14.99
C LYS A 5 21.43 10.91 13.51
N SER A 6 21.61 9.87 12.66
CA SER A 6 21.61 10.02 11.20
C SER A 6 20.23 9.86 10.60
N LYS A 7 20.12 10.20 9.31
CA LYS A 7 18.96 9.90 8.46
C LYS A 7 18.54 8.43 8.62
N PRO A 8 17.24 8.11 8.65
CA PRO A 8 16.11 9.03 8.59
C PRO A 8 15.58 9.49 9.95
N PHE A 9 16.15 9.00 11.06
CA PHE A 9 15.59 9.21 12.41
C PHE A 9 15.91 10.58 12.99
N TYR A 10 17.15 11.10 12.84
CA TYR A 10 17.62 12.38 13.36
C TYR A 10 17.26 12.61 14.84
N LEU A 11 17.43 11.59 15.69
CA LEU A 11 17.06 11.65 17.09
C LEU A 11 17.97 12.59 17.89
N SER A 12 17.34 13.35 18.79
CA SER A 12 18.03 14.10 19.83
C SER A 12 18.61 13.17 20.90
N ASP A 13 19.52 13.68 21.74
CA ASP A 13 20.09 12.89 22.84
C ASP A 13 19.00 12.44 23.84
N SER A 14 17.97 13.26 24.06
CA SER A 14 16.83 12.87 24.90
C SER A 14 15.96 11.76 24.27
N ASP A 15 15.78 11.78 22.96
CA ASP A 15 15.07 10.72 22.23
C ASP A 15 15.88 9.41 22.29
N ILE A 16 17.20 9.49 22.08
CA ILE A 16 18.10 8.32 22.16
C ILE A 16 18.09 7.73 23.58
N LYS A 17 18.14 8.59 24.59
CA LYS A 17 18.04 8.13 26.00
C LYS A 17 16.71 7.39 26.24
N TRP A 18 15.59 7.93 25.76
CA TRP A 18 14.30 7.25 25.87
C TRP A 18 14.31 5.88 25.19
N VAL A 19 14.90 5.77 24.00
CA VAL A 19 15.03 4.49 23.26
C VAL A 19 15.83 3.49 24.10
N GLN A 20 17.00 3.89 24.62
CA GLN A 20 17.88 3.03 25.41
C GLN A 20 17.24 2.60 26.73
N ASP A 21 16.69 3.55 27.49
CA ASP A 21 16.04 3.26 28.77
C ASP A 21 14.84 2.31 28.58
N THR A 22 14.07 2.51 27.50
CA THR A 22 12.92 1.66 27.19
C THR A 22 13.37 0.25 26.80
N LEU A 23 14.36 0.11 25.90
CA LEU A 23 14.90 -1.18 25.48
C LEU A 23 15.44 -1.99 26.68
N ASN A 24 16.23 -1.32 27.54
CA ASN A 24 16.84 -1.94 28.72
C ASN A 24 15.80 -2.37 29.76
N GLY A 25 14.66 -1.71 29.81
CA GLY A 25 13.56 -2.03 30.73
C GLY A 25 12.62 -3.13 30.22
N MET A 26 12.82 -3.67 29.02
CA MET A 26 11.98 -4.72 28.43
C MET A 26 12.46 -6.11 28.81
N THR A 27 11.50 -7.02 29.07
CA THR A 27 11.78 -8.46 29.11
C THR A 27 11.98 -9.01 27.67
N LYS A 28 12.48 -10.23 27.56
CA LYS A 28 12.62 -10.93 26.27
C LYS A 28 11.26 -11.02 25.55
N GLU A 29 10.21 -11.38 26.26
CA GLU A 29 8.86 -11.53 25.74
C GLU A 29 8.31 -10.18 25.25
N GLU A 30 8.55 -9.09 25.97
CA GLU A 30 8.16 -7.74 25.56
C GLU A 30 8.90 -7.31 24.28
N LYS A 31 10.20 -7.63 24.16
CA LYS A 31 10.99 -7.38 22.94
C LYS A 31 10.42 -8.16 21.75
N ILE A 32 10.11 -9.45 21.91
CA ILE A 32 9.51 -10.28 20.87
C ILE A 32 8.16 -9.71 20.47
N SER A 33 7.32 -9.31 21.42
CA SER A 33 6.00 -8.74 21.14
C SER A 33 6.07 -7.42 20.35
N GLN A 34 7.08 -6.58 20.57
CA GLN A 34 7.29 -5.36 19.78
C GLN A 34 7.56 -5.62 18.30
N LEU A 35 8.03 -6.81 17.92
CA LEU A 35 8.25 -7.15 16.51
C LEU A 35 6.95 -7.25 15.72
N PHE A 36 5.80 -7.42 16.37
CA PHE A 36 4.52 -7.63 15.68
C PHE A 36 3.78 -6.31 15.43
N CYS A 37 3.32 -6.14 14.18
CA CYS A 37 2.27 -5.21 13.82
C CYS A 37 1.06 -6.03 13.38
N LEU A 38 -0.01 -6.00 14.17
CA LEU A 38 -1.22 -6.79 13.94
C LEU A 38 -2.26 -5.99 13.16
N ILE A 39 -3.31 -6.67 12.75
CA ILE A 39 -4.44 -6.04 12.06
C ILE A 39 -5.67 -6.09 12.96
N THR A 40 -6.48 -5.03 12.98
CA THR A 40 -7.77 -5.02 13.68
C THR A 40 -8.92 -4.68 12.75
N TYR A 41 -10.06 -5.32 12.99
CA TYR A 41 -11.33 -5.11 12.29
C TYR A 41 -12.45 -4.69 13.27
N THR A 42 -12.08 -4.38 14.51
CA THR A 42 -13.02 -4.13 15.58
C THR A 42 -12.53 -3.01 16.49
N ASP A 43 -13.47 -2.38 17.17
CA ASP A 43 -13.22 -1.44 18.27
C ASP A 43 -13.52 -2.07 19.65
N ASP A 44 -13.62 -3.42 19.76
CA ASP A 44 -13.85 -4.10 21.03
C ASP A 44 -12.77 -3.78 22.07
N GLU A 45 -13.18 -3.25 23.21
CA GLU A 45 -12.30 -2.76 24.28
C GLU A 45 -11.40 -3.88 24.84
N ASN A 46 -11.95 -5.08 25.09
CA ASN A 46 -11.21 -6.16 25.71
C ASN A 46 -10.12 -6.71 24.78
N TYR A 47 -10.47 -6.86 23.50
CA TYR A 47 -9.52 -7.29 22.50
C TYR A 47 -8.39 -6.27 22.30
N LEU A 48 -8.72 -4.99 22.20
CA LEU A 48 -7.72 -3.93 22.02
C LEU A 48 -6.84 -3.74 23.26
N ALA A 49 -7.42 -3.85 24.47
CA ALA A 49 -6.67 -3.86 25.72
C ALA A 49 -5.71 -5.05 25.81
N TYR A 50 -6.12 -6.23 25.34
CA TYR A 50 -5.25 -7.39 25.24
C TYR A 50 -4.08 -7.15 24.30
N LEU A 51 -4.30 -6.61 23.10
CA LEU A 51 -3.23 -6.32 22.13
C LEU A 51 -2.21 -5.32 22.70
N ALA A 52 -2.71 -4.22 23.27
CA ALA A 52 -1.89 -3.08 23.67
C ALA A 52 -1.23 -3.28 25.06
N GLY A 53 -1.98 -3.78 26.04
CA GLY A 53 -1.56 -3.92 27.44
C GLY A 53 -1.16 -5.34 27.82
N GLY A 54 -1.85 -6.35 27.30
CA GLY A 54 -1.55 -7.76 27.56
C GLY A 54 -0.38 -8.25 26.72
N LEU A 55 -0.53 -8.29 25.41
CA LEU A 55 0.51 -8.74 24.47
C LEU A 55 1.61 -7.68 24.25
N LYS A 56 1.27 -6.39 24.34
CA LYS A 56 2.21 -5.26 24.18
C LYS A 56 2.87 -5.21 22.80
N VAL A 57 2.06 -5.36 21.73
CA VAL A 57 2.55 -5.36 20.36
C VAL A 57 3.21 -4.03 19.97
N GLY A 58 4.07 -4.05 18.95
CA GLY A 58 4.76 -2.86 18.44
C GLY A 58 3.86 -1.90 17.68
N GLY A 59 2.86 -2.43 16.96
CA GLY A 59 1.91 -1.66 16.17
C GLY A 59 0.63 -2.41 15.84
N VAL A 60 -0.36 -1.66 15.33
CA VAL A 60 -1.64 -2.18 14.85
C VAL A 60 -2.03 -1.45 13.56
N MET A 61 -2.46 -2.19 12.55
CA MET A 61 -3.04 -1.64 11.33
C MET A 61 -4.55 -1.53 11.45
N LEU A 62 -5.08 -0.36 11.13
CA LEU A 62 -6.52 -0.14 10.99
C LEU A 62 -7.02 -0.69 9.64
N ARG A 63 -8.22 -1.26 9.66
CA ARG A 63 -8.96 -1.61 8.46
C ARG A 63 -10.12 -0.64 8.27
N THR A 64 -10.86 -0.81 7.18
CA THR A 64 -11.95 0.08 6.82
C THR A 64 -13.05 0.09 7.89
N MET A 65 -13.27 1.24 8.51
CA MET A 65 -14.26 1.50 9.55
C MET A 65 -14.83 2.92 9.38
N HIS A 66 -15.91 3.20 10.08
CA HIS A 66 -16.41 4.57 10.21
C HIS A 66 -15.52 5.42 11.13
N LEU A 67 -15.62 6.74 11.02
CA LEU A 67 -14.80 7.69 11.77
C LEU A 67 -14.81 7.43 13.27
N ASP A 68 -16.00 7.21 13.84
CA ASP A 68 -16.15 6.96 15.27
C ASP A 68 -15.46 5.66 15.71
N GLU A 69 -15.57 4.61 14.91
CA GLU A 69 -14.89 3.33 15.15
C GLU A 69 -13.37 3.46 15.05
N CYS A 70 -12.88 4.22 14.06
CA CYS A 70 -11.45 4.52 13.95
C CYS A 70 -10.93 5.23 15.18
N CYS A 71 -11.62 6.29 15.63
CA CYS A 71 -11.25 7.06 16.82
C CYS A 71 -11.32 6.21 18.09
N ASN A 72 -12.39 5.40 18.27
CA ASN A 72 -12.53 4.46 19.39
C ASN A 72 -11.36 3.48 19.44
N THR A 73 -11.05 2.87 18.30
CA THR A 73 -9.96 1.87 18.18
C THR A 73 -8.62 2.48 18.59
N VAL A 74 -8.28 3.65 18.06
CA VAL A 74 -7.00 4.32 18.39
C VAL A 74 -6.96 4.76 19.84
N GLU A 75 -8.05 5.33 20.35
CA GLU A 75 -8.15 5.75 21.75
C GLU A 75 -7.92 4.57 22.71
N ARG A 76 -8.62 3.45 22.50
CA ARG A 76 -8.52 2.24 23.33
C ARG A 76 -7.12 1.64 23.27
N LEU A 77 -6.56 1.49 22.08
CA LEU A 77 -5.19 1.00 21.89
C LEU A 77 -4.16 1.86 22.63
N GLN A 78 -4.20 3.18 22.44
CA GLN A 78 -3.20 4.09 23.03
C GLN A 78 -3.37 4.25 24.55
N LYS A 79 -4.59 4.15 25.09
CA LYS A 79 -4.85 4.18 26.54
C LYS A 79 -4.23 2.98 27.26
N HIS A 80 -4.28 1.80 26.67
CA HIS A 80 -3.75 0.58 27.29
C HIS A 80 -2.25 0.37 27.01
N ALA A 81 -1.66 1.13 26.07
CA ALA A 81 -0.27 0.96 25.67
C ALA A 81 0.70 1.65 26.65
N LYS A 82 1.57 0.86 27.30
CA LYS A 82 2.71 1.39 28.09
C LYS A 82 3.72 2.11 27.20
N ILE A 83 4.03 1.52 26.05
CA ILE A 83 4.86 2.10 24.98
C ILE A 83 3.92 2.48 23.85
N PRO A 84 3.94 3.74 23.37
CA PRO A 84 2.98 4.18 22.35
C PRO A 84 3.04 3.30 21.12
N LEU A 85 1.87 2.96 20.55
CA LEU A 85 1.76 2.08 19.41
C LEU A 85 2.00 2.81 18.09
N LEU A 86 2.61 2.11 17.15
CA LEU A 86 2.52 2.46 15.74
C LEU A 86 1.10 2.10 15.24
N ILE A 87 0.38 3.09 14.75
CA ILE A 87 -0.95 2.91 14.14
C ILE A 87 -0.80 3.10 12.66
N SER A 88 -0.96 2.01 11.91
CA SER A 88 -0.72 2.01 10.48
C SER A 88 -2.01 1.88 9.65
N ALA A 89 -1.93 2.29 8.39
CA ALA A 89 -3.00 2.18 7.42
C ALA A 89 -2.48 2.13 5.99
N ASN A 90 -3.23 1.52 5.06
CA ASN A 90 -2.99 1.64 3.63
C ASN A 90 -3.50 3.00 3.16
N LEU A 91 -2.61 3.85 2.67
CA LEU A 91 -2.88 5.24 2.34
C LEU A 91 -2.44 5.59 0.90
N GLU A 92 -2.61 4.64 -0.03
CA GLU A 92 -2.15 4.75 -1.41
C GLU A 92 -2.99 5.75 -2.24
N ALA A 93 -4.30 5.78 -2.03
CA ALA A 93 -5.23 6.57 -2.86
C ALA A 93 -6.01 7.64 -2.07
N GLY A 94 -5.74 7.77 -0.78
CA GLY A 94 -6.45 8.60 0.18
C GLY A 94 -6.78 7.84 1.45
N LEU A 95 -7.49 8.46 2.40
CA LEU A 95 -7.84 7.84 3.67
C LEU A 95 -9.11 6.95 3.59
N ASN A 96 -9.94 7.12 2.56
CA ASN A 96 -11.25 6.46 2.47
C ASN A 96 -11.21 4.91 2.50
N GLN A 97 -10.05 4.30 2.28
CA GLN A 97 -9.88 2.85 2.42
C GLN A 97 -9.72 2.41 3.89
N THR A 98 -9.49 3.36 4.79
CA THR A 98 -9.32 3.11 6.23
C THR A 98 -10.44 3.77 7.02
N CYS A 99 -10.78 5.03 6.73
CA CYS A 99 -11.91 5.74 7.30
C CYS A 99 -12.86 6.11 6.15
N ILE A 100 -14.10 5.60 6.21
CA ILE A 100 -15.08 5.71 5.11
C ILE A 100 -15.34 7.17 4.74
N GLU A 101 -15.37 8.07 5.73
CA GLU A 101 -15.59 9.51 5.56
C GLU A 101 -14.36 10.25 4.98
N GLY A 102 -13.21 9.61 4.92
CA GLY A 102 -11.98 10.18 4.38
C GLY A 102 -12.04 10.47 2.88
N THR A 103 -11.20 11.38 2.42
CA THR A 103 -11.09 11.73 1.01
C THR A 103 -10.43 10.61 0.22
N ARG A 104 -11.06 10.22 -0.90
CA ARG A 104 -10.40 9.51 -1.99
C ARG A 104 -9.87 10.53 -2.98
N VAL A 105 -8.55 10.57 -3.17
CA VAL A 105 -7.91 11.49 -4.12
C VAL A 105 -7.79 10.85 -5.51
N GLY A 106 -7.37 9.59 -5.57
CA GLY A 106 -7.19 8.82 -6.79
C GLY A 106 -6.09 7.77 -6.65
N CYS A 107 -6.08 6.75 -7.53
CA CYS A 107 -4.97 5.80 -7.57
C CYS A 107 -3.67 6.50 -8.04
N GLU A 108 -2.52 5.93 -7.70
CA GLU A 108 -1.21 6.53 -8.01
C GLU A 108 -1.00 6.70 -9.53
N LEU A 109 -1.48 5.77 -10.37
CA LEU A 109 -1.47 5.92 -11.82
C LEU A 109 -2.30 7.13 -12.29
N GLY A 110 -3.47 7.35 -11.70
CA GLY A 110 -4.30 8.53 -11.97
C GLY A 110 -3.60 9.84 -11.56
N ILE A 111 -2.91 9.83 -10.43
CA ILE A 111 -2.06 10.97 -10.00
C ILE A 111 -0.97 11.24 -11.03
N ALA A 112 -0.26 10.20 -11.51
CA ALA A 112 0.80 10.35 -12.50
C ALA A 112 0.24 10.82 -13.86
N ALA A 113 -0.94 10.35 -14.27
CA ALA A 113 -1.61 10.74 -15.51
C ALA A 113 -1.95 12.24 -15.57
N THR A 114 -1.98 12.95 -14.43
CA THR A 114 -2.11 14.42 -14.43
C THR A 114 -0.89 15.12 -15.04
N GLY A 115 0.25 14.45 -15.15
CA GLY A 115 1.52 15.01 -15.63
C GLY A 115 2.20 16.00 -14.67
N ASP A 116 1.70 16.17 -13.42
CA ASP A 116 2.20 17.17 -12.49
C ASP A 116 2.35 16.59 -11.07
N LYS A 117 3.59 16.43 -10.65
CA LYS A 117 3.94 15.85 -9.33
C LYS A 117 3.42 16.63 -8.12
N LYS A 118 2.92 17.86 -8.32
CA LYS A 118 2.23 18.59 -7.24
C LYS A 118 1.00 17.82 -6.73
N TYR A 119 0.37 16.96 -7.55
CA TYR A 119 -0.76 16.16 -7.12
C TYR A 119 -0.34 14.94 -6.28
N ALA A 120 0.88 14.41 -6.47
CA ALA A 120 1.46 13.45 -5.53
C ALA A 120 1.74 14.08 -4.17
N LYS A 121 2.26 15.32 -4.17
CA LYS A 121 2.40 16.13 -2.94
C LYS A 121 1.04 16.37 -2.29
N ALA A 122 0.04 16.80 -3.05
CA ALA A 122 -1.31 17.06 -2.55
C ALA A 122 -1.97 15.79 -1.99
N LEU A 123 -1.80 14.63 -2.63
CA LEU A 123 -2.22 13.34 -2.07
C LEU A 123 -1.58 13.09 -0.70
N GLY A 124 -0.27 13.25 -0.57
CA GLY A 124 0.44 13.10 0.71
C GLY A 124 0.00 14.10 1.77
N GLU A 125 -0.32 15.35 1.42
CA GLU A 125 -0.83 16.37 2.33
C GLU A 125 -2.25 16.06 2.82
N ILE A 126 -3.16 15.64 1.92
CA ILE A 126 -4.53 15.25 2.26
C ILE A 126 -4.51 14.02 3.18
N VAL A 127 -3.76 13.00 2.80
CA VAL A 127 -3.56 11.79 3.60
C VAL A 127 -2.96 12.14 4.96
N GLY A 128 -1.91 12.96 4.99
CA GLY A 128 -1.26 13.38 6.21
C GLY A 128 -2.22 14.10 7.16
N LYS A 129 -2.99 15.04 6.64
CA LYS A 129 -3.98 15.81 7.39
C LYS A 129 -5.10 14.94 7.97
N GLU A 130 -5.71 14.08 7.15
CA GLU A 130 -6.83 13.26 7.56
C GLU A 130 -6.40 12.09 8.46
N ALA A 131 -5.33 11.38 8.11
CA ALA A 131 -4.85 10.23 8.87
C ALA A 131 -4.31 10.62 10.26
N SER A 132 -3.58 11.74 10.37
CA SER A 132 -3.13 12.24 11.68
C SER A 132 -4.29 12.64 12.59
N ALA A 133 -5.41 13.12 12.04
CA ALA A 133 -6.58 13.50 12.81
C ALA A 133 -7.27 12.31 13.51
N ILE A 134 -7.16 11.10 12.96
CA ILE A 134 -7.65 9.87 13.60
C ILE A 134 -6.53 9.08 14.32
N GLY A 135 -5.34 9.69 14.48
CA GLY A 135 -4.23 9.10 15.23
C GLY A 135 -3.38 8.07 14.47
N VAL A 136 -3.58 7.91 13.16
CA VAL A 136 -2.66 7.13 12.30
C VAL A 136 -1.32 7.85 12.25
N ASN A 137 -0.23 7.10 12.42
CA ASN A 137 1.14 7.62 12.45
C ASN A 137 2.10 6.86 11.52
N TRP A 138 1.60 5.87 10.76
CA TRP A 138 2.38 5.10 9.82
C TRP A 138 1.58 4.76 8.55
N ALA A 139 2.04 5.24 7.40
CA ALA A 139 1.46 5.01 6.09
C ALA A 139 2.16 3.84 5.39
N PHE A 140 1.43 2.81 5.00
CA PHE A 140 1.93 1.77 4.09
C PHE A 140 1.79 2.26 2.65
N ALA A 141 2.49 3.34 2.35
CA ALA A 141 2.54 4.06 1.07
C ALA A 141 3.78 4.99 1.05
N PRO A 142 4.24 5.44 -0.13
CA PRO A 142 3.72 5.18 -1.48
C PRO A 142 4.20 3.86 -2.06
N ILE A 143 3.59 3.43 -3.17
CA ILE A 143 4.09 2.33 -4.00
C ILE A 143 5.07 2.91 -5.02
N ILE A 144 6.33 2.50 -4.92
CA ILE A 144 7.40 2.90 -5.85
C ILE A 144 7.85 1.73 -6.75
N ASP A 145 6.99 0.73 -6.88
CA ASP A 145 7.12 -0.31 -7.90
C ASP A 145 6.95 0.29 -9.29
N ILE A 146 7.41 -0.42 -10.32
CA ILE A 146 7.38 0.06 -11.70
C ILE A 146 6.58 -0.92 -12.55
N ASP A 147 5.52 -0.46 -13.20
CA ASP A 147 4.61 -1.29 -14.00
C ASP A 147 5.21 -1.62 -15.38
N TYR A 148 6.26 -2.45 -15.41
CA TYR A 148 6.87 -2.90 -16.65
C TYR A 148 6.02 -3.92 -17.41
N ASN A 149 5.34 -4.79 -16.66
CA ASN A 149 4.51 -5.85 -17.21
C ASN A 149 3.04 -5.56 -16.89
N PHE A 150 2.30 -5.09 -17.87
CA PHE A 150 0.88 -4.77 -17.71
C PHE A 150 0.00 -5.97 -17.32
N HIS A 151 0.52 -7.20 -17.41
CA HIS A 151 -0.13 -8.41 -16.88
C HIS A 151 0.03 -8.56 -15.36
N ASN A 152 0.92 -7.78 -14.72
CA ASN A 152 1.07 -7.83 -13.27
C ASN A 152 -0.22 -7.35 -12.59
N PRO A 153 -0.86 -8.17 -11.73
CA PRO A 153 -2.13 -7.80 -11.10
C PRO A 153 -1.96 -6.85 -9.90
N ILE A 154 -0.73 -6.65 -9.43
CA ILE A 154 -0.44 -5.90 -8.20
C ILE A 154 -0.06 -4.46 -8.48
N THR A 155 0.80 -4.20 -9.44
CA THR A 155 1.28 -2.87 -9.78
C THR A 155 0.21 -2.08 -10.52
N ASN A 156 0.02 -2.31 -11.77
CA ASN A 156 -1.05 -1.77 -12.60
C ASN A 156 -1.47 -0.34 -12.21
N THR A 157 -2.68 -0.12 -11.69
CA THR A 157 -3.17 1.21 -11.29
C THR A 157 -2.62 1.71 -9.95
N ARG A 158 -1.92 0.87 -9.20
CA ARG A 158 -1.41 1.19 -7.86
C ARG A 158 -0.07 1.90 -7.85
N THR A 159 0.66 1.95 -8.97
CA THR A 159 1.95 2.63 -9.08
C THR A 159 1.83 3.94 -9.87
N PHE A 160 2.86 4.78 -9.82
CA PHE A 160 2.94 5.99 -10.65
C PHE A 160 3.29 5.69 -12.12
N GLY A 161 3.19 4.44 -12.58
CA GLY A 161 3.33 4.01 -13.96
C GLY A 161 4.61 3.23 -14.26
N SER A 162 5.00 3.23 -15.54
CA SER A 162 6.11 2.41 -16.05
C SER A 162 7.43 3.18 -16.28
N ASP A 163 7.43 4.49 -16.09
CA ASP A 163 8.65 5.31 -16.20
C ASP A 163 9.34 5.46 -14.83
N PRO A 164 10.59 4.94 -14.67
CA PRO A 164 11.31 4.99 -13.41
C PRO A 164 11.54 6.40 -12.85
N GLN A 165 11.67 7.41 -13.73
CA GLN A 165 11.87 8.79 -13.31
C GLN A 165 10.59 9.35 -12.68
N THR A 166 9.45 9.14 -13.32
CA THR A 166 8.14 9.54 -12.82
C THR A 166 7.86 8.88 -11.47
N VAL A 167 8.07 7.56 -11.36
CA VAL A 167 7.88 6.82 -10.11
C VAL A 167 8.74 7.41 -8.99
N ALA A 168 10.04 7.67 -9.26
CA ALA A 168 10.97 8.24 -8.28
C ALA A 168 10.53 9.64 -7.82
N GLU A 169 10.16 10.53 -8.75
CA GLU A 169 9.78 11.91 -8.43
C GLU A 169 8.45 11.99 -7.69
N PHE A 170 7.43 11.30 -8.15
CA PHE A 170 6.10 11.32 -7.54
C PHE A 170 6.10 10.64 -6.16
N GLY A 171 6.77 9.49 -6.04
CA GLY A 171 6.96 8.82 -4.76
C GLY A 171 7.68 9.69 -3.74
N CYS A 172 8.73 10.40 -4.16
CA CYS A 172 9.48 11.34 -3.32
C CYS A 172 8.60 12.49 -2.79
N GLU A 173 7.75 13.09 -3.63
CA GLU A 173 6.85 14.16 -3.22
C GLU A 173 5.80 13.66 -2.21
N TYR A 174 5.25 12.45 -2.41
CA TYR A 174 4.36 11.83 -1.42
C TYR A 174 5.07 11.62 -0.07
N VAL A 175 6.28 11.03 -0.07
CA VAL A 175 7.06 10.78 1.16
C VAL A 175 7.27 12.06 1.96
N LYS A 176 7.75 13.12 1.30
CA LYS A 176 7.97 14.41 1.96
C LYS A 176 6.68 14.99 2.56
N ALA A 177 5.61 14.93 1.78
CA ALA A 177 4.33 15.50 2.17
C ALA A 177 3.72 14.77 3.37
N VAL A 178 3.57 13.45 3.33
CA VAL A 178 2.95 12.68 4.42
C VAL A 178 3.79 12.76 5.70
N GLN A 179 5.13 12.73 5.59
CA GLN A 179 6.02 12.81 6.74
C GLN A 179 6.02 14.19 7.41
N SER A 180 5.69 15.27 6.68
CA SER A 180 5.54 16.59 7.28
C SER A 180 4.39 16.69 8.29
N TYR A 181 3.45 15.74 8.26
CA TYR A 181 2.37 15.61 9.24
C TYR A 181 2.70 14.65 10.41
N GLY A 182 3.96 14.20 10.50
CA GLY A 182 4.39 13.27 11.55
C GLY A 182 3.89 11.84 11.36
N ILE A 183 3.67 11.42 10.11
CA ILE A 183 3.31 10.06 9.71
C ILE A 183 4.51 9.46 8.96
N ALA A 184 5.00 8.31 9.39
CA ALA A 184 6.06 7.61 8.68
C ALA A 184 5.56 7.09 7.33
N ALA A 185 6.26 7.35 6.25
CA ALA A 185 6.03 6.71 4.95
C ALA A 185 6.75 5.36 4.89
N SER A 186 6.10 4.36 4.28
CA SER A 186 6.68 3.06 3.98
C SER A 186 6.71 2.82 2.48
N ILE A 187 7.87 3.06 1.87
CA ILE A 187 8.06 2.82 0.43
C ILE A 187 8.07 1.31 0.15
N LYS A 188 7.41 0.87 -0.92
CA LYS A 188 7.14 -0.56 -1.17
C LYS A 188 7.02 -0.90 -2.66
N HIS A 189 7.20 -2.18 -3.03
CA HIS A 189 7.53 -3.36 -2.23
C HIS A 189 8.96 -3.82 -2.57
N PHE A 190 9.94 -3.63 -1.66
CA PHE A 190 11.35 -3.96 -1.94
C PHE A 190 11.52 -5.48 -2.16
N PRO A 191 12.31 -5.93 -3.16
CA PRO A 191 13.21 -5.19 -4.06
C PRO A 191 12.55 -4.62 -5.33
N GLY A 192 11.22 -4.62 -5.45
CA GLY A 192 10.47 -4.01 -6.53
C GLY A 192 9.63 -4.99 -7.34
N ASP A 193 8.32 -4.78 -7.37
CA ASP A 193 7.33 -5.54 -8.15
C ASP A 193 7.11 -4.91 -9.54
N GLY A 194 6.40 -5.62 -10.43
CA GLY A 194 5.97 -5.12 -11.73
C GLY A 194 6.70 -5.70 -12.94
N VAL A 195 7.70 -6.54 -12.75
CA VAL A 195 8.40 -7.25 -13.84
C VAL A 195 7.71 -8.58 -14.18
N ASP A 196 7.35 -9.33 -13.14
CA ASP A 196 6.69 -10.63 -13.25
C ASP A 196 5.17 -10.46 -13.37
N GLU A 197 4.50 -11.36 -14.07
CA GLU A 197 3.03 -11.43 -14.13
C GLU A 197 2.40 -12.16 -12.95
N ARG A 198 3.21 -12.80 -12.09
CA ARG A 198 2.72 -13.54 -10.92
C ARG A 198 2.35 -12.61 -9.78
N ASP A 199 1.25 -12.94 -9.13
CA ASP A 199 0.78 -12.26 -7.94
C ASP A 199 1.52 -12.78 -6.70
N GLN A 200 2.25 -11.91 -6.01
CA GLN A 200 2.97 -12.25 -4.78
C GLN A 200 2.05 -12.68 -3.61
N HIS A 201 0.73 -12.45 -3.70
CA HIS A 201 -0.23 -13.02 -2.75
C HIS A 201 -0.40 -14.52 -2.92
N LEU A 202 -0.17 -15.07 -4.12
CA LEU A 202 -0.37 -16.48 -4.47
C LEU A 202 0.95 -17.25 -4.58
N LEU A 203 2.01 -16.61 -5.08
CA LEU A 203 3.33 -17.19 -5.32
C LEU A 203 4.40 -16.12 -5.07
N ALA A 204 5.65 -16.52 -4.80
CA ALA A 204 6.75 -15.58 -4.87
C ALA A 204 6.91 -15.06 -6.30
N SER A 205 6.96 -13.75 -6.49
CA SER A 205 7.25 -13.12 -7.78
C SER A 205 8.75 -12.91 -7.99
N VAL A 206 9.16 -12.62 -9.22
CA VAL A 206 10.59 -12.46 -9.57
C VAL A 206 10.82 -11.16 -10.31
N ASN A 207 11.64 -10.30 -9.73
CA ASN A 207 12.25 -9.20 -10.48
C ASN A 207 13.47 -9.73 -11.20
N SER A 208 13.32 -10.02 -12.48
CA SER A 208 14.34 -10.68 -13.31
C SER A 208 15.39 -9.73 -13.93
N LEU A 209 15.34 -8.45 -13.59
CA LEU A 209 16.28 -7.46 -14.10
C LEU A 209 17.73 -7.78 -13.67
N THR A 210 18.68 -7.46 -14.55
CA THR A 210 20.11 -7.45 -14.21
C THR A 210 20.39 -6.44 -13.10
N CYS A 211 21.54 -6.53 -12.45
CA CYS A 211 21.94 -5.56 -11.44
C CYS A 211 21.98 -4.13 -11.99
N GLU A 212 22.45 -3.95 -13.22
CA GLU A 212 22.55 -2.63 -13.86
C GLU A 212 21.16 -2.05 -14.19
N GLU A 213 20.29 -2.85 -14.80
CA GLU A 213 18.91 -2.45 -15.09
C GLU A 213 18.15 -2.10 -13.80
N TRP A 214 18.30 -2.93 -12.77
CA TRP A 214 17.68 -2.68 -11.47
C TRP A 214 18.18 -1.37 -10.84
N GLU A 215 19.49 -1.09 -10.89
CA GLU A 215 20.04 0.17 -10.35
C GLU A 215 19.51 1.40 -11.06
N ASN A 216 19.41 1.32 -12.38
CA ASN A 216 18.95 2.44 -13.21
C ASN A 216 17.43 2.67 -13.09
N THR A 217 16.69 1.77 -12.48
CA THR A 217 15.22 1.78 -12.37
C THR A 217 14.75 1.77 -10.92
N TYR A 218 14.56 0.60 -10.33
CA TYR A 218 14.15 0.45 -8.92
C TYR A 218 15.16 1.05 -7.95
N GLY A 219 16.45 0.82 -8.18
CA GLY A 219 17.53 1.40 -7.38
C GLY A 219 17.43 2.92 -7.30
N LYS A 220 17.13 3.57 -8.44
CA LYS A 220 16.90 5.01 -8.52
C LYS A 220 15.67 5.44 -7.71
N ALA A 221 14.54 4.73 -7.82
CA ALA A 221 13.31 5.05 -7.10
C ALA A 221 13.51 4.90 -5.57
N TYR A 222 14.14 3.80 -5.13
CA TYR A 222 14.48 3.59 -3.71
C TYR A 222 15.48 4.65 -3.21
N LYS A 223 16.57 4.87 -3.95
CA LYS A 223 17.59 5.85 -3.54
C LYS A 223 17.03 7.25 -3.39
N THR A 224 16.21 7.71 -4.35
CA THR A 224 15.56 9.02 -4.30
C THR A 224 14.65 9.15 -3.08
N SER A 225 13.84 8.14 -2.77
CA SER A 225 12.92 8.13 -1.63
C SER A 225 13.68 8.04 -0.30
N ILE A 226 14.74 7.23 -0.22
CA ILE A 226 15.63 7.14 0.96
C ILE A 226 16.34 8.48 1.20
N ASP A 227 16.81 9.13 0.15
CA ASP A 227 17.46 10.44 0.26
C ASP A 227 16.48 11.55 0.67
N ALA A 228 15.22 11.41 0.29
CA ALA A 228 14.13 12.27 0.77
C ALA A 228 13.76 12.04 2.25
N GLY A 229 14.32 11.01 2.89
CA GLY A 229 14.13 10.73 4.31
C GLY A 229 13.02 9.72 4.61
N ALA A 230 12.68 8.82 3.68
CA ALA A 230 11.71 7.76 3.95
C ALA A 230 12.08 7.01 5.25
N LEU A 231 11.15 6.97 6.19
CA LEU A 231 11.37 6.39 7.53
C LEU A 231 11.32 4.88 7.53
N THR A 232 10.53 4.28 6.63
CA THR A 232 10.36 2.83 6.59
C THR A 232 10.37 2.29 5.15
N VAL A 233 10.79 1.03 5.01
CA VAL A 233 10.70 0.24 3.76
C VAL A 233 9.92 -1.02 4.04
N MET A 234 8.92 -1.31 3.21
CA MET A 234 8.22 -2.59 3.23
C MET A 234 8.83 -3.52 2.17
N THR A 235 9.22 -4.73 2.60
CA THR A 235 9.80 -5.74 1.72
C THR A 235 8.76 -6.78 1.33
N GLY A 236 8.70 -7.09 0.02
CA GLY A 236 7.69 -7.97 -0.56
C GLY A 236 8.13 -9.42 -0.70
N HIS A 237 7.22 -10.25 -1.22
CA HIS A 237 7.47 -11.67 -1.54
C HIS A 237 8.10 -11.80 -2.94
N ILE A 238 9.13 -10.98 -3.22
CA ILE A 238 9.74 -10.77 -4.51
C ILE A 238 11.20 -11.21 -4.46
N MET A 239 11.61 -12.08 -5.36
CA MET A 239 12.99 -12.50 -5.55
C MET A 239 13.71 -11.53 -6.49
N GLN A 240 15.00 -11.31 -6.26
CA GLN A 240 15.88 -10.60 -7.22
C GLN A 240 17.16 -11.40 -7.42
N PRO A 241 17.15 -12.37 -8.36
CA PRO A 241 18.22 -13.35 -8.49
C PRO A 241 19.58 -12.76 -8.85
N ALA A 242 19.62 -11.73 -9.69
CA ALA A 242 20.89 -11.13 -10.13
C ALA A 242 21.63 -10.47 -8.95
N TRP A 243 20.92 -9.73 -8.10
CA TRP A 243 21.52 -9.14 -6.90
C TRP A 243 21.84 -10.16 -5.82
N SER A 244 20.96 -11.15 -5.58
CA SER A 244 21.23 -12.22 -4.62
C SER A 244 22.54 -12.92 -4.92
N LYS A 245 22.74 -13.36 -6.17
CA LYS A 245 23.99 -14.02 -6.61
C LYS A 245 25.21 -13.10 -6.64
N LYS A 246 25.03 -11.81 -6.93
CA LYS A 246 26.11 -10.84 -6.89
C LYS A 246 26.62 -10.60 -5.48
N LEU A 247 25.73 -10.55 -4.50
CA LEU A 247 26.05 -10.31 -3.09
C LEU A 247 26.51 -11.56 -2.37
N ASP A 248 25.97 -12.72 -2.76
CA ASP A 248 26.39 -14.03 -2.29
C ASP A 248 26.57 -15.00 -3.47
N PRO A 249 27.78 -15.09 -4.05
CA PRO A 249 28.07 -15.97 -5.17
C PRO A 249 27.93 -17.48 -4.89
N SER A 250 27.77 -17.88 -3.64
CA SER A 250 27.56 -19.29 -3.27
C SER A 250 26.13 -19.77 -3.55
N LEU A 251 25.15 -18.85 -3.69
CA LEU A 251 23.74 -19.17 -3.90
C LEU A 251 23.50 -19.78 -5.29
N LYS A 252 22.78 -20.91 -5.29
CA LYS A 252 22.22 -21.51 -6.50
C LYS A 252 20.80 -20.98 -6.73
N ASP A 253 20.24 -21.24 -7.92
CA ASP A 253 18.88 -20.79 -8.25
C ASP A 253 17.81 -21.24 -7.23
N GLY A 254 17.92 -22.47 -6.73
CA GLY A 254 17.01 -23.00 -5.70
C GLY A 254 17.18 -22.42 -4.30
N ASP A 255 18.28 -21.67 -4.04
CA ASP A 255 18.54 -21.07 -2.73
C ASP A 255 18.03 -19.62 -2.64
N ILE A 256 17.65 -19.02 -3.78
CA ILE A 256 17.19 -17.64 -3.85
C ILE A 256 15.84 -17.50 -3.16
N LYS A 257 15.75 -16.52 -2.28
CA LYS A 257 14.58 -16.28 -1.42
C LYS A 257 13.92 -14.93 -1.73
N PRO A 258 12.63 -14.78 -1.40
CA PRO A 258 11.96 -13.48 -1.47
C PRO A 258 12.59 -12.47 -0.50
N GLY A 259 12.49 -11.18 -0.86
CA GLY A 259 13.12 -10.07 -0.15
C GLY A 259 12.95 -10.09 1.36
N LEU A 260 11.74 -10.46 1.87
CA LEU A 260 11.48 -10.47 3.32
C LEU A 260 12.29 -11.49 4.14
N ILE A 261 12.92 -12.49 3.49
CA ILE A 261 13.77 -13.50 4.11
C ILE A 261 15.12 -13.66 3.40
N ALA A 262 15.49 -12.73 2.52
CA ALA A 262 16.75 -12.70 1.76
C ALA A 262 17.76 -11.79 2.44
N LYS A 263 18.61 -12.36 3.30
CA LYS A 263 19.59 -11.62 4.11
C LYS A 263 20.52 -10.75 3.24
N GLU A 264 20.96 -11.26 2.12
CA GLU A 264 21.83 -10.56 1.17
C GLU A 264 21.15 -9.32 0.57
N LEU A 265 19.85 -9.40 0.27
CA LEU A 265 19.10 -8.26 -0.25
C LEU A 265 18.83 -7.22 0.84
N LEU A 266 18.44 -7.66 2.05
CA LEU A 266 18.11 -6.73 3.14
C LEU A 266 19.35 -6.01 3.67
N ASN A 267 20.46 -6.73 3.89
CA ASN A 267 21.67 -6.12 4.42
C ASN A 267 22.56 -5.57 3.31
N GLY A 268 22.95 -6.38 2.32
CA GLY A 268 23.89 -5.97 1.27
C GLY A 268 23.30 -4.92 0.32
N LEU A 269 22.09 -5.15 -0.19
CA LEU A 269 21.48 -4.20 -1.13
C LEU A 269 20.82 -3.01 -0.43
N LEU A 270 19.88 -3.26 0.50
CA LEU A 270 19.08 -2.17 1.10
C LEU A 270 19.86 -1.38 2.16
N ARG A 271 20.49 -2.07 3.15
CA ARG A 271 21.21 -1.40 4.22
C ARG A 271 22.53 -0.78 3.75
N GLU A 272 23.39 -1.57 3.11
CA GLU A 272 24.75 -1.15 2.77
C GLU A 272 24.79 -0.34 1.48
N ARG A 273 24.32 -0.90 0.35
CA ARG A 273 24.44 -0.24 -0.95
C ARG A 273 23.55 0.99 -1.09
N LEU A 274 22.27 0.89 -0.72
CA LEU A 274 21.34 2.03 -0.75
C LEU A 274 21.46 2.96 0.46
N GLY A 275 22.13 2.52 1.53
CA GLY A 275 22.37 3.30 2.75
C GLY A 275 21.12 3.48 3.61
N PHE A 276 20.18 2.56 3.59
CA PHE A 276 18.94 2.68 4.36
C PHE A 276 19.15 2.31 5.83
N ASN A 277 19.01 3.29 6.72
CA ASN A 277 19.16 3.12 8.18
C ASN A 277 17.82 3.06 8.93
N GLY A 278 16.68 3.24 8.23
CA GLY A 278 15.34 3.23 8.81
C GLY A 278 14.80 1.84 9.18
N LEU A 279 13.51 1.75 9.48
CA LEU A 279 12.84 0.50 9.85
C LEU A 279 12.46 -0.29 8.59
N ILE A 280 12.79 -1.58 8.55
CA ILE A 280 12.32 -2.53 7.53
C ILE A 280 11.17 -3.35 8.10
N VAL A 281 10.05 -3.36 7.38
CA VAL A 281 8.88 -4.15 7.75
C VAL A 281 8.58 -5.16 6.64
N THR A 282 8.10 -6.36 6.99
CA THR A 282 7.63 -7.31 5.98
C THR A 282 6.36 -6.80 5.30
N ASP A 283 6.05 -7.25 4.10
CA ASP A 283 4.68 -7.29 3.63
C ASP A 283 3.87 -8.33 4.41
N SER A 284 2.57 -8.42 4.14
CA SER A 284 1.68 -9.34 4.85
C SER A 284 2.17 -10.79 4.77
N THR A 285 2.55 -11.37 5.90
CA THR A 285 3.03 -12.76 5.94
C THR A 285 1.91 -13.79 5.84
N THR A 286 0.66 -13.34 5.75
CA THR A 286 -0.48 -14.20 5.43
C THR A 286 -0.54 -14.57 3.95
N MET A 287 0.20 -13.83 3.10
CA MET A 287 0.33 -14.10 1.67
C MET A 287 1.07 -15.42 1.42
N ALA A 288 0.66 -16.16 0.38
CA ALA A 288 1.25 -17.45 0.08
C ALA A 288 2.70 -17.37 -0.42
N GLY A 289 3.14 -16.23 -0.95
CA GLY A 289 4.49 -16.05 -1.49
C GLY A 289 5.63 -16.41 -0.53
N MET A 290 5.46 -16.20 0.79
CA MET A 290 6.41 -16.69 1.79
C MET A 290 6.28 -18.21 2.02
N GLY A 291 5.04 -18.69 2.16
CA GLY A 291 4.75 -20.08 2.49
C GLY A 291 5.05 -21.08 1.38
N THR A 292 5.17 -20.63 0.13
CA THR A 292 5.60 -21.47 -1.00
C THR A 292 7.10 -21.78 -0.99
N VAL A 293 7.89 -21.01 -0.22
CA VAL A 293 9.35 -21.15 -0.18
C VAL A 293 9.81 -21.96 1.03
N LEU A 294 9.23 -21.67 2.20
CA LEU A 294 9.59 -22.33 3.47
C LEU A 294 8.35 -22.58 4.33
N PRO A 295 8.38 -23.67 5.16
CA PRO A 295 7.38 -23.87 6.21
C PRO A 295 7.35 -22.67 7.16
N ARG A 296 6.15 -22.32 7.64
CA ARG A 296 5.93 -21.10 8.43
C ARG A 296 6.75 -21.05 9.72
N GLU A 297 6.94 -22.19 10.39
CA GLU A 297 7.77 -22.30 11.60
C GLU A 297 9.21 -21.86 11.40
N LYS A 298 9.75 -22.04 10.18
CA LYS A 298 11.09 -21.57 9.79
C LYS A 298 11.07 -20.15 9.23
N ALA A 299 10.06 -19.84 8.42
CA ALA A 299 9.99 -18.56 7.73
C ALA A 299 9.74 -17.39 8.69
N VAL A 300 8.89 -17.55 9.73
CA VAL A 300 8.54 -16.50 10.69
C VAL A 300 9.77 -15.93 11.40
N PRO A 301 10.59 -16.70 12.13
CA PRO A 301 11.79 -16.16 12.75
C PRO A 301 12.83 -15.69 11.73
N LEU A 302 12.89 -16.32 10.55
CA LEU A 302 13.85 -15.96 9.53
C LEU A 302 13.63 -14.54 8.98
N THR A 303 12.39 -14.00 9.01
CA THR A 303 12.13 -12.61 8.61
C THR A 303 12.97 -11.63 9.43
N ILE A 304 12.99 -11.79 10.74
CA ILE A 304 13.76 -10.94 11.65
C ILE A 304 15.25 -11.26 11.54
N ALA A 305 15.62 -12.53 11.53
CA ALA A 305 17.01 -12.97 11.42
C ALA A 305 17.67 -12.47 10.11
N ALA A 306 16.92 -12.41 9.00
CA ALA A 306 17.42 -11.92 7.72
C ALA A 306 17.59 -10.39 7.68
N GLY A 307 16.88 -9.62 8.51
CA GLY A 307 17.08 -8.16 8.57
C GLY A 307 15.82 -7.30 8.62
N CYS A 308 14.61 -7.87 8.59
CA CYS A 308 13.38 -7.14 8.89
C CYS A 308 13.34 -6.77 10.37
N ASP A 309 12.73 -5.64 10.70
CA ASP A 309 12.62 -5.16 12.08
C ASP A 309 11.19 -5.37 12.63
N MET A 310 10.18 -5.43 11.78
CA MET A 310 8.79 -5.73 12.16
C MET A 310 8.15 -6.73 11.22
N PHE A 311 7.21 -7.48 11.76
CA PHE A 311 6.47 -8.56 11.14
C PHE A 311 4.99 -8.18 10.95
N LEU A 312 4.50 -8.17 9.71
CA LEU A 312 3.12 -7.94 9.31
C LEU A 312 2.58 -9.25 8.72
N PHE A 313 1.45 -9.60 8.92
CA PHE A 313 0.49 -9.78 9.96
C PHE A 313 0.56 -11.24 10.37
N THR A 314 -0.06 -11.64 11.45
CA THR A 314 -0.09 -13.06 11.84
C THR A 314 -1.16 -13.83 11.06
N LYS A 315 -0.84 -15.06 10.66
CA LYS A 315 -1.85 -16.01 10.15
C LYS A 315 -2.62 -16.64 11.31
N ASN A 316 -1.90 -17.04 12.33
CA ASN A 316 -2.40 -17.42 13.63
C ASN A 316 -1.50 -16.77 14.67
N LEU A 317 -2.08 -15.97 15.59
CA LEU A 317 -1.32 -15.15 16.51
C LEU A 317 -0.49 -16.00 17.47
N GLU A 318 -1.07 -17.01 18.07
CA GLU A 318 -0.41 -17.87 19.07
C GLU A 318 0.73 -18.68 18.42
N GLU A 319 0.49 -19.22 17.22
CA GLU A 319 1.52 -19.97 16.49
C GLU A 319 2.67 -19.08 16.08
N ASP A 320 2.41 -17.90 15.53
CA ASP A 320 3.46 -17.01 15.03
C ASP A 320 4.30 -16.43 16.19
N VAL A 321 3.67 -16.11 17.32
CA VAL A 321 4.41 -15.73 18.54
C VAL A 321 5.27 -16.89 19.06
N ARG A 322 4.73 -18.12 19.05
CA ARG A 322 5.50 -19.31 19.43
C ARG A 322 6.69 -19.54 18.50
N PHE A 323 6.51 -19.42 17.17
CA PHE A 323 7.60 -19.58 16.21
C PHE A 323 8.67 -18.49 16.37
N MET A 324 8.25 -17.25 16.59
CA MET A 324 9.18 -16.14 16.81
C MET A 324 9.98 -16.35 18.10
N THR A 325 9.31 -16.79 19.19
CA THR A 325 9.95 -17.10 20.47
C THR A 325 10.93 -18.26 20.33
N ALA A 326 10.54 -19.34 19.65
CA ALA A 326 11.42 -20.48 19.38
C ALA A 326 12.68 -20.05 18.61
N GLY A 327 12.54 -19.16 17.60
CA GLY A 327 13.68 -18.64 16.86
C GLY A 327 14.63 -17.75 17.67
N VAL A 328 14.16 -17.12 18.76
CA VAL A 328 15.01 -16.42 19.69
C VAL A 328 15.70 -17.42 20.64
N ASP A 329 14.96 -18.45 21.08
CA ASP A 329 15.48 -19.44 22.03
C ASP A 329 16.54 -20.37 21.42
N ASP A 330 16.40 -20.71 20.13
CA ASP A 330 17.37 -21.55 19.40
C ASP A 330 18.54 -20.78 18.77
N GLY A 331 18.51 -19.42 18.86
CA GLY A 331 19.56 -18.55 18.34
C GLY A 331 19.43 -18.24 16.83
N THR A 332 18.37 -18.65 16.14
CA THR A 332 18.06 -18.21 14.79
C THR A 332 17.96 -16.68 14.73
N ILE A 333 17.32 -16.08 15.72
CA ILE A 333 17.37 -14.63 15.99
C ILE A 333 18.31 -14.41 17.16
N THR A 334 19.50 -13.87 16.91
CA THR A 334 20.45 -13.58 18.00
C THR A 334 19.93 -12.45 18.89
N ALA A 335 20.41 -12.40 20.14
CA ALA A 335 20.03 -11.34 21.08
C ALA A 335 20.33 -9.94 20.52
N GLU A 336 21.48 -9.78 19.86
CA GLU A 336 21.88 -8.53 19.21
C GLU A 336 20.94 -8.16 18.08
N ARG A 337 20.49 -9.13 17.28
CA ARG A 337 19.53 -8.89 16.17
C ARG A 337 18.15 -8.49 16.70
N LEU A 338 17.67 -9.15 17.77
CA LEU A 338 16.44 -8.78 18.46
C LEU A 338 16.51 -7.34 18.99
N ASP A 339 17.59 -7.02 19.71
CA ASP A 339 17.79 -5.68 20.26
C ASP A 339 17.92 -4.60 19.17
N GLU A 340 18.56 -4.93 18.06
CA GLU A 340 18.66 -4.03 16.90
C GLU A 340 17.29 -3.76 16.28
N ALA A 341 16.45 -4.80 16.10
CA ALA A 341 15.09 -4.64 15.56
C ALA A 341 14.23 -3.75 16.47
N VAL A 342 14.21 -4.08 17.76
CA VAL A 342 13.44 -3.31 18.74
C VAL A 342 13.96 -1.88 18.86
N THR A 343 15.28 -1.66 18.77
CA THR A 343 15.86 -0.32 18.74
C THR A 343 15.32 0.50 17.58
N ARG A 344 15.21 -0.06 16.36
CA ARG A 344 14.64 0.66 15.21
C ARG A 344 13.15 0.95 15.39
N ILE A 345 12.39 0.02 15.98
CA ILE A 345 10.98 0.23 16.30
C ILE A 345 10.82 1.41 17.26
N LEU A 346 11.59 1.42 18.35
CA LEU A 346 11.58 2.50 19.33
C LEU A 346 12.09 3.82 18.72
N ALA A 347 13.11 3.75 17.87
CA ALA A 347 13.63 4.92 17.15
C ALA A 347 12.58 5.54 16.22
N LEU A 348 11.80 4.73 15.51
CA LEU A 348 10.68 5.22 14.70
C LEU A 348 9.63 5.91 15.58
N LYS A 349 9.24 5.29 16.70
CA LYS A 349 8.30 5.89 17.67
C LYS A 349 8.82 7.24 18.20
N ALA A 350 10.12 7.31 18.50
CA ALA A 350 10.77 8.54 18.99
C ALA A 350 10.86 9.63 17.89
N ALA A 351 11.20 9.25 16.64
CA ALA A 351 11.23 10.16 15.50
C ALA A 351 9.86 10.81 15.22
N LEU A 352 8.78 10.04 15.39
CA LEU A 352 7.38 10.50 15.29
C LEU A 352 6.90 11.26 16.53
N LYS A 353 7.78 11.42 17.55
CA LYS A 353 7.49 12.08 18.83
C LYS A 353 6.34 11.43 19.61
N LEU A 354 6.08 10.13 19.39
CA LEU A 354 5.00 9.42 20.08
C LEU A 354 5.14 9.42 21.60
N PRO A 355 6.34 9.23 22.20
CA PRO A 355 6.52 9.30 23.67
C PRO A 355 6.14 10.68 24.24
N GLN A 356 6.48 11.75 23.54
CA GLN A 356 6.15 13.12 23.94
C GLN A 356 4.65 13.39 23.81
N LYS A 357 4.04 12.95 22.68
CA LYS A 357 2.60 13.04 22.45
C LYS A 357 1.81 12.26 23.50
N GLN A 358 2.29 11.07 23.90
CA GLN A 358 1.67 10.25 24.95
C GLN A 358 1.64 11.01 26.30
N LYS A 359 2.77 11.58 26.72
CA LYS A 359 2.85 12.38 27.94
C LYS A 359 1.95 13.60 27.94
N GLN A 360 1.62 14.13 26.76
CA GLN A 360 0.75 15.30 26.56
C GLN A 360 -0.71 14.92 26.33
N GLY A 361 -1.08 13.64 26.32
CA GLY A 361 -2.42 13.18 25.96
C GLY A 361 -2.81 13.36 24.48
N LYS A 362 -1.84 13.62 23.60
CA LYS A 362 -2.06 13.96 22.17
C LYS A 362 -2.08 12.74 21.24
N LEU A 363 -2.08 11.52 21.78
CA LEU A 363 -2.26 10.29 20.99
C LEU A 363 -3.74 9.92 20.82
N ILE A 364 -4.60 10.54 21.61
CA ILE A 364 -6.05 10.30 21.55
C ILE A 364 -6.64 11.25 20.51
N PRO A 365 -7.37 10.73 19.51
CA PRO A 365 -8.02 11.58 18.49
C PRO A 365 -9.05 12.52 19.09
N ASP A 366 -9.08 13.76 18.63
CA ASP A 366 -10.18 14.69 18.86
C ASP A 366 -11.24 14.45 17.76
N ARG A 367 -12.36 13.84 18.11
CA ARG A 367 -13.41 13.41 17.18
C ARG A 367 -14.06 14.57 16.46
N GLU A 368 -14.33 15.68 17.18
CA GLU A 368 -14.97 16.85 16.58
C GLU A 368 -14.04 17.54 15.59
N ALA A 369 -12.75 17.63 15.92
CA ALA A 369 -11.75 18.17 15.02
C ALA A 369 -11.55 17.25 13.80
N ALA A 370 -11.49 15.92 14.00
CA ALA A 370 -11.38 14.93 12.93
C ALA A 370 -12.58 15.01 11.97
N ALA A 371 -13.82 15.09 12.49
CA ALA A 371 -15.02 15.18 11.66
C ALA A 371 -15.04 16.42 10.73
N LYS A 372 -14.45 17.53 11.17
CA LYS A 372 -14.33 18.75 10.34
C LYS A 372 -13.29 18.62 9.23
N ILE A 373 -12.33 17.72 9.41
CA ILE A 373 -11.22 17.50 8.47
C ILE A 373 -11.58 16.45 7.41
N MET A 374 -12.29 15.38 7.83
CA MET A 374 -12.65 14.27 6.96
C MET A 374 -13.50 14.73 5.78
N GLY A 375 -13.01 14.40 4.57
CA GLY A 375 -13.76 14.68 3.35
C GLY A 375 -14.15 16.16 3.17
N CYS A 376 -13.35 17.10 3.68
CA CYS A 376 -13.66 18.53 3.60
C CYS A 376 -13.71 19.03 2.15
N VAL A 377 -14.32 20.18 1.94
CA VAL A 377 -14.56 20.76 0.61
C VAL A 377 -13.25 20.97 -0.16
N GLU A 378 -12.22 21.44 0.53
CA GLU A 378 -10.89 21.71 -0.06
C GLU A 378 -10.25 20.42 -0.57
N ASN A 379 -10.29 19.34 0.22
CA ASN A 379 -9.76 18.04 -0.18
C ASN A 379 -10.52 17.46 -1.37
N LYS A 380 -11.85 17.53 -1.36
CA LYS A 380 -12.71 17.09 -2.46
C LYS A 380 -12.47 17.89 -3.74
N LYS A 381 -12.19 19.19 -3.63
CA LYS A 381 -11.81 20.02 -4.79
C LYS A 381 -10.55 19.52 -5.46
N ILE A 382 -9.50 19.22 -4.69
CA ILE A 382 -8.24 18.68 -5.22
C ILE A 382 -8.49 17.30 -5.86
N ALA A 383 -9.29 16.43 -5.21
CA ALA A 383 -9.65 15.13 -5.78
C ALA A 383 -10.40 15.27 -7.12
N SER A 384 -11.28 16.26 -7.25
CA SER A 384 -11.97 16.57 -8.52
C SER A 384 -10.99 17.07 -9.58
N GLU A 385 -10.04 17.94 -9.22
CA GLU A 385 -9.01 18.40 -10.17
C GLU A 385 -8.13 17.25 -10.66
N VAL A 386 -7.76 16.31 -9.77
CA VAL A 386 -7.03 15.09 -10.15
C VAL A 386 -7.86 14.25 -11.11
N ALA A 387 -9.14 14.01 -10.79
CA ALA A 387 -10.03 13.23 -11.63
C ALA A 387 -10.14 13.83 -13.05
N ASP A 388 -10.34 15.15 -13.15
CA ASP A 388 -10.44 15.84 -14.43
C ASP A 388 -9.13 15.77 -15.24
N LYS A 389 -7.98 15.96 -14.57
CA LYS A 389 -6.67 15.99 -15.24
C LYS A 389 -6.10 14.61 -15.57
N SER A 390 -6.57 13.56 -14.91
CA SER A 390 -6.15 12.18 -15.17
C SER A 390 -6.83 11.55 -16.38
N ILE A 391 -7.86 12.19 -16.93
CA ILE A 391 -8.54 11.70 -18.14
C ILE A 391 -7.55 11.66 -19.31
N THR A 392 -7.32 10.47 -19.84
CA THR A 392 -6.31 10.23 -20.88
C THR A 392 -6.96 9.75 -22.15
N LEU A 393 -6.78 10.48 -23.24
CA LEU A 393 -7.20 10.08 -24.59
C LEU A 393 -6.14 9.15 -25.18
N VAL A 394 -6.36 7.83 -25.08
CA VAL A 394 -5.37 6.83 -25.50
C VAL A 394 -5.33 6.68 -27.02
N LYS A 395 -6.48 6.81 -27.70
CA LYS A 395 -6.60 6.71 -29.15
C LYS A 395 -7.77 7.54 -29.64
N GLU A 396 -7.57 8.26 -30.71
CA GLU A 396 -8.61 9.06 -31.37
C GLU A 396 -8.69 8.72 -32.85
N GLN A 397 -9.91 8.61 -33.34
CA GLN A 397 -10.18 8.72 -34.77
C GLN A 397 -10.64 10.15 -35.07
N LYS A 398 -9.90 10.84 -35.95
CA LYS A 398 -10.14 12.25 -36.28
C LYS A 398 -11.61 12.50 -36.61
N GLY A 399 -12.18 13.46 -35.92
CA GLY A 399 -13.52 13.94 -36.17
C GLY A 399 -14.64 13.12 -35.46
N VAL A 400 -14.36 12.15 -34.65
CA VAL A 400 -15.38 11.48 -33.82
C VAL A 400 -15.73 12.33 -32.58
N LEU A 401 -14.75 12.89 -31.91
CA LEU A 401 -14.96 13.80 -30.78
C LEU A 401 -15.11 15.26 -31.27
N PRO A 402 -15.84 16.12 -30.54
CA PRO A 402 -16.68 15.79 -29.38
C PRO A 402 -17.95 15.04 -29.75
N LEU A 403 -18.45 14.19 -28.84
CA LEU A 403 -19.76 13.56 -28.97
C LEU A 403 -20.84 14.59 -28.66
N THR A 404 -21.76 14.78 -29.58
CA THR A 404 -22.92 15.68 -29.41
C THR A 404 -24.22 15.00 -29.83
N PRO A 405 -25.36 15.26 -29.16
CA PRO A 405 -26.63 14.64 -29.50
C PRO A 405 -27.17 15.11 -30.87
N GLN A 406 -26.65 16.24 -31.40
CA GLN A 406 -26.97 16.70 -32.78
C GLN A 406 -26.34 15.80 -33.83
N ARG A 407 -25.21 15.17 -33.52
CA ARG A 407 -24.50 14.31 -34.46
C ARG A 407 -24.77 12.81 -34.21
N TYR A 408 -24.91 12.42 -32.92
CA TYR A 408 -25.06 11.05 -32.49
C TYR A 408 -26.23 10.95 -31.51
N LYS A 409 -27.46 11.04 -32.00
CA LYS A 409 -28.63 11.12 -31.12
C LYS A 409 -28.92 9.83 -30.40
N ARG A 410 -28.89 8.68 -31.12
CA ARG A 410 -29.24 7.35 -30.62
C ARG A 410 -27.97 6.60 -30.24
N VAL A 411 -27.80 6.33 -28.98
CA VAL A 411 -26.58 5.71 -28.42
C VAL A 411 -26.90 4.35 -27.84
N LEU A 412 -26.20 3.32 -28.32
CA LEU A 412 -26.17 1.99 -27.69
C LEU A 412 -25.01 1.89 -26.74
N ILE A 413 -25.25 1.57 -25.46
CA ILE A 413 -24.21 1.43 -24.43
C ILE A 413 -24.06 -0.02 -24.01
N TYR A 414 -22.84 -0.55 -24.18
CA TYR A 414 -22.41 -1.79 -23.57
C TYR A 414 -21.77 -1.44 -22.22
N LYS A 415 -22.34 -1.96 -21.12
CA LYS A 415 -21.88 -1.67 -19.77
C LYS A 415 -21.23 -2.90 -19.15
N LYS A 416 -19.98 -2.79 -18.75
CA LYS A 416 -19.31 -3.76 -17.91
C LYS A 416 -18.83 -3.09 -16.64
N GLU A 417 -19.29 -3.58 -15.51
CA GLU A 417 -18.92 -3.08 -14.20
C GLU A 417 -18.40 -4.23 -13.35
N GLY A 418 -17.16 -4.09 -12.86
CA GLY A 418 -16.55 -5.07 -11.97
C GLY A 418 -17.22 -5.03 -10.59
N ALA A 419 -17.26 -6.17 -9.92
CA ALA A 419 -17.75 -6.24 -8.54
C ALA A 419 -16.83 -5.44 -7.61
N ALA A 420 -17.43 -4.63 -6.73
CA ALA A 420 -16.68 -4.01 -5.63
C ALA A 420 -16.17 -5.11 -4.70
N SER A 421 -14.89 -5.05 -4.36
CA SER A 421 -14.34 -5.89 -3.31
C SER A 421 -13.51 -5.02 -2.36
N ALA A 422 -13.35 -5.46 -1.12
CA ALA A 422 -12.53 -4.78 -0.13
C ALA A 422 -11.04 -4.67 -0.55
N THR A 423 -10.63 -5.50 -1.51
CA THR A 423 -9.27 -5.52 -2.08
C THR A 423 -9.17 -4.81 -3.43
N SER A 424 -10.28 -4.32 -3.98
CA SER A 424 -10.26 -3.55 -5.22
C SER A 424 -9.90 -2.09 -4.94
N ASN A 425 -8.68 -1.70 -5.28
CA ASN A 425 -8.26 -0.31 -5.20
C ASN A 425 -9.05 0.51 -6.23
N GLY A 426 -10.24 0.93 -5.83
CA GLY A 426 -10.82 2.06 -6.48
C GLY A 426 -11.93 1.91 -7.48
N ILE A 427 -12.66 0.82 -7.56
CA ILE A 427 -13.92 0.86 -8.28
C ILE A 427 -14.94 1.71 -7.50
N SER A 428 -15.39 2.80 -8.10
CA SER A 428 -16.63 3.45 -7.69
C SER A 428 -17.78 2.62 -8.21
N VAL A 429 -18.46 1.88 -7.36
CA VAL A 429 -19.70 1.18 -7.74
C VAL A 429 -20.69 2.19 -8.31
N GLY A 430 -21.28 1.86 -9.45
CA GLY A 430 -22.22 2.73 -10.15
C GLY A 430 -21.59 3.88 -10.96
N ALA A 431 -20.29 3.85 -11.22
CA ALA A 431 -19.66 4.88 -12.08
C ALA A 431 -20.18 4.83 -13.51
N ALA A 432 -20.42 3.63 -14.04
CA ALA A 432 -21.02 3.46 -15.36
C ALA A 432 -22.44 4.03 -15.42
N ASP A 433 -23.25 3.81 -14.39
CA ASP A 433 -24.63 4.36 -14.33
C ASP A 433 -24.61 5.89 -14.28
N LYS A 434 -23.72 6.49 -13.49
CA LYS A 434 -23.54 7.95 -13.45
C LYS A 434 -23.13 8.53 -14.81
N LEU A 435 -22.28 7.81 -15.57
CA LEU A 435 -21.91 8.24 -16.92
C LEU A 435 -23.11 8.14 -17.88
N ILE A 436 -23.90 7.08 -17.78
CA ILE A 436 -25.15 6.91 -18.56
C ILE A 436 -26.13 8.04 -18.24
N GLU A 437 -26.31 8.41 -16.98
CA GLU A 437 -27.15 9.54 -16.58
C GLU A 437 -26.66 10.85 -17.21
N LYS A 438 -25.35 11.07 -17.25
CA LYS A 438 -24.76 12.24 -17.91
C LYS A 438 -25.05 12.26 -19.42
N PHE A 439 -24.97 11.12 -20.13
CA PHE A 439 -25.35 11.03 -21.52
C PHE A 439 -26.82 11.44 -21.70
N LYS A 440 -27.71 10.87 -20.89
CA LYS A 440 -29.14 11.23 -20.93
C LYS A 440 -29.40 12.72 -20.66
N ALA A 441 -28.72 13.27 -19.65
CA ALA A 441 -28.83 14.68 -19.27
C ALA A 441 -28.35 15.65 -20.38
N GLN A 442 -27.41 15.21 -21.22
CA GLN A 442 -26.94 15.97 -22.37
C GLN A 442 -27.87 15.85 -23.61
N GLY A 443 -28.93 15.07 -23.52
CA GLY A 443 -29.96 14.93 -24.60
C GLY A 443 -29.73 13.78 -25.56
N PHE A 444 -28.83 12.82 -25.21
CA PHE A 444 -28.71 11.57 -25.98
C PHE A 444 -29.87 10.62 -25.67
N GLU A 445 -30.34 9.92 -26.66
CA GLU A 445 -31.29 8.81 -26.53
C GLU A 445 -30.48 7.52 -26.27
N VAL A 446 -30.47 7.07 -25.03
CA VAL A 446 -29.59 5.97 -24.58
C VAL A 446 -30.37 4.68 -24.48
N THR A 447 -29.90 3.66 -25.19
CA THR A 447 -30.28 2.26 -25.00
C THR A 447 -29.14 1.51 -24.35
N ILE A 448 -29.38 0.77 -23.26
CA ILE A 448 -28.38 -0.12 -22.62
C ILE A 448 -28.54 -1.49 -23.27
N PHE A 449 -27.45 -2.02 -23.81
CA PHE A 449 -27.42 -3.38 -24.31
C PHE A 449 -27.69 -4.36 -23.16
N ALA A 450 -28.81 -5.06 -23.25
CA ALA A 450 -29.23 -6.09 -22.31
C ALA A 450 -29.59 -7.34 -23.10
N PRO A 451 -28.64 -8.28 -23.31
CA PRO A 451 -28.96 -9.51 -24.01
C PRO A 451 -30.01 -10.30 -23.22
N SER A 452 -31.11 -10.65 -23.89
CA SER A 452 -32.07 -11.61 -23.34
C SER A 452 -31.41 -12.97 -23.30
N GLY A 453 -30.91 -13.40 -22.17
CA GLY A 453 -30.12 -14.59 -21.86
C GLY A 453 -30.17 -15.72 -22.93
N GLY A 454 -29.11 -15.87 -23.70
CA GLY A 454 -28.95 -16.93 -24.68
C GLY A 454 -28.42 -16.45 -26.03
N TRP A 455 -28.53 -17.30 -27.02
CA TRP A 455 -28.00 -17.10 -28.36
C TRP A 455 -28.69 -15.97 -29.17
N GLU A 456 -29.83 -15.47 -28.72
CA GLU A 456 -30.61 -14.43 -29.43
C GLU A 456 -29.83 -13.11 -29.60
N GLY A 457 -29.04 -12.72 -28.58
CA GLY A 457 -28.20 -11.53 -28.67
C GLY A 457 -27.05 -11.66 -29.68
N MET A 458 -26.56 -12.89 -29.92
CA MET A 458 -25.53 -13.17 -30.93
C MET A 458 -26.08 -13.21 -32.36
N ALA A 459 -27.37 -13.34 -32.51
CA ALA A 459 -28.05 -13.42 -33.83
C ALA A 459 -28.58 -12.08 -34.30
N THR A 460 -28.40 -10.99 -33.57
CA THR A 460 -28.83 -9.64 -34.01
C THR A 460 -28.07 -9.24 -35.27
N PRO A 461 -28.76 -9.00 -36.39
CA PRO A 461 -28.10 -8.59 -37.62
C PRO A 461 -27.34 -7.28 -37.40
N VAL A 462 -26.13 -7.18 -37.92
CA VAL A 462 -25.32 -5.95 -37.86
C VAL A 462 -26.06 -4.77 -38.49
N SER A 463 -26.87 -5.01 -39.54
CA SER A 463 -27.73 -4.01 -40.16
C SER A 463 -28.70 -3.38 -39.14
N ASP A 464 -29.23 -4.13 -38.19
CA ASP A 464 -30.20 -3.62 -37.24
C ASP A 464 -29.52 -2.66 -36.25
N ILE A 465 -28.27 -2.93 -35.90
CA ILE A 465 -27.46 -2.04 -35.05
C ILE A 465 -27.21 -0.72 -35.82
N TYR A 466 -26.76 -0.79 -37.05
CA TYR A 466 -26.51 0.42 -37.88
C TYR A 466 -27.79 1.25 -38.15
N ASN A 467 -28.93 0.60 -38.32
CA ASN A 467 -30.19 1.30 -38.61
C ASN A 467 -30.77 1.95 -37.35
N ASN A 468 -30.50 1.42 -36.17
CA ASN A 468 -31.12 1.88 -34.92
C ASN A 468 -30.25 2.82 -34.10
N TYR A 469 -28.93 2.82 -34.29
CA TYR A 469 -28.01 3.60 -33.46
C TYR A 469 -27.01 4.40 -34.29
N ASP A 470 -26.68 5.59 -33.79
CA ASP A 470 -25.72 6.51 -34.43
C ASP A 470 -24.33 6.34 -33.80
N LEU A 471 -24.27 5.81 -32.56
CA LEU A 471 -23.03 5.63 -31.77
C LEU A 471 -23.16 4.39 -30.91
N ILE A 472 -22.05 3.64 -30.80
CA ILE A 472 -21.89 2.57 -29.82
C ILE A 472 -20.83 3.00 -28.81
N VAL A 473 -21.14 2.87 -27.51
CA VAL A 473 -20.22 3.21 -26.40
C VAL A 473 -20.02 2.00 -25.52
N TYR A 474 -18.77 1.61 -25.33
CA TYR A 474 -18.39 0.59 -24.36
C TYR A 474 -17.92 1.27 -23.08
N ILE A 475 -18.58 1.02 -21.97
CA ILE A 475 -18.19 1.51 -20.65
C ILE A 475 -17.67 0.32 -19.86
N ALA A 476 -16.35 0.32 -19.58
CA ALA A 476 -15.69 -0.69 -18.76
C ALA A 476 -15.16 -0.03 -17.47
N ASN A 477 -15.84 -0.27 -16.34
CA ASN A 477 -15.40 0.12 -15.03
C ASN A 477 -14.84 -1.09 -14.30
N LEU A 478 -13.53 -1.33 -14.48
CA LEU A 478 -12.84 -2.53 -14.02
C LEU A 478 -11.72 -2.13 -13.08
N ALA A 479 -11.56 -2.89 -11.99
CA ALA A 479 -10.40 -2.76 -11.13
C ALA A 479 -9.52 -4.00 -11.24
N THR A 480 -8.24 -3.77 -11.23
CA THR A 480 -7.27 -4.80 -10.88
C THR A 480 -7.32 -5.05 -9.39
N LYS A 481 -7.11 -6.27 -8.98
CA LYS A 481 -7.11 -6.67 -7.57
C LYS A 481 -6.12 -7.81 -7.34
N SER A 482 -5.61 -7.91 -6.12
CA SER A 482 -4.79 -9.04 -5.69
C SER A 482 -5.57 -10.36 -5.68
N ASN A 483 -4.86 -11.46 -5.53
CA ASN A 483 -5.37 -12.83 -5.55
C ASN A 483 -5.94 -13.24 -6.91
N GLN A 484 -5.31 -12.77 -7.98
CA GLN A 484 -5.60 -13.17 -9.36
C GLN A 484 -4.37 -13.81 -9.99
N THR A 485 -4.60 -14.91 -10.72
CA THR A 485 -3.52 -15.58 -11.45
C THR A 485 -3.08 -14.83 -12.69
N VAL A 486 -3.95 -13.98 -13.22
CA VAL A 486 -3.70 -13.19 -14.43
C VAL A 486 -4.64 -11.99 -14.45
N VAL A 487 -4.14 -10.86 -14.94
CA VAL A 487 -4.98 -9.70 -15.28
C VAL A 487 -5.63 -9.97 -16.63
N ARG A 488 -6.95 -10.11 -16.62
CA ARG A 488 -7.72 -10.24 -17.86
C ARG A 488 -9.06 -9.52 -17.74
N LEU A 489 -9.52 -9.02 -18.87
CA LEU A 489 -10.87 -8.53 -19.02
C LEU A 489 -11.79 -9.74 -19.30
N GLU A 490 -12.60 -10.10 -18.31
CA GLU A 490 -13.63 -11.12 -18.51
C GLU A 490 -14.90 -10.47 -19.05
N TRP A 491 -15.21 -10.76 -20.29
CA TRP A 491 -16.45 -10.38 -20.93
C TRP A 491 -17.37 -11.58 -20.89
N ALA A 492 -18.31 -11.58 -19.92
CA ALA A 492 -19.17 -12.73 -19.67
C ALA A 492 -20.42 -12.80 -20.57
N GLU A 493 -20.67 -11.76 -21.35
CA GLU A 493 -21.81 -11.69 -22.22
C GLU A 493 -21.41 -12.07 -23.65
N PRO A 494 -22.32 -12.72 -24.42
CA PRO A 494 -22.08 -12.98 -25.81
C PRO A 494 -21.78 -11.64 -26.51
N MET A 495 -20.62 -11.56 -27.12
CA MET A 495 -20.30 -10.40 -27.95
C MET A 495 -21.08 -10.55 -29.26
N GLY A 496 -22.04 -9.65 -29.47
CA GLY A 496 -22.70 -9.49 -30.75
C GLY A 496 -21.85 -8.68 -31.71
#